data_53e9fa9a401537592e4f23aaeee786b9
#
_entry.id   53e9fa9a401537592e4f23aaeee786b9
#
_cell.length_a   1.000
_cell.length_b   1.000
_cell.length_c   1.000
_cell.angle_alpha   90.00
_cell.angle_beta   90.00
_cell.angle_gamma   90.00
#
_symmetry.space_group_name_H-M   'P 1'
#
loop_
_entity.id
_entity.type
_entity.pdbx_description
1 polymer ?
#
loop_
_entity_poly.entity_id
_entity_poly.type
_entity_poly.pdbx_seq_one_letter_code
_entity_poly.pdbx_strand_id
1 'polypeptide(L)'
;MKRLILMMPLIASGCANYAFNSNLDKENFDEYFKPGSVRIYEQDELADLNYLYLGTIEGESCQADANQPVPNAGDARTLARRRAADMGGNGVIIDKCAEFSDTPGCLRQVICYGQALKVAEEK
;
A
#
# COMPACT_ATOMS: atom_id res chain seq x y z
N MET A 1 22.27 35.30 -57.26
CA MET A 1 21.93 35.05 -56.86
C MET A 1 21.85 34.28 -55.97
N LYS A 2 21.77 34.14 -55.48
CA LYS A 2 21.76 33.49 -54.68
C LYS A 2 21.04 33.37 -53.83
N ARG A 3 20.51 32.76 -53.44
CA ARG A 3 19.78 32.57 -52.70
C ARG A 3 19.97 31.97 -51.67
N LEU A 4 19.69 31.95 -50.85
CA LEU A 4 19.94 31.53 -49.86
C LEU A 4 18.99 30.94 -49.19
N ILE A 5 18.85 30.04 -48.95
CA ILE A 5 18.04 29.37 -48.43
C ILE A 5 18.21 29.12 -47.17
N LEU A 6 17.60 29.46 -46.49
CA LEU A 6 17.73 29.33 -45.33
C LEU A 6 17.05 28.33 -44.83
N MET A 7 17.35 27.50 -44.55
CA MET A 7 16.91 26.52 -43.98
C MET A 7 16.78 26.59 -42.68
N MET A 8 15.86 26.54 -42.14
CA MET A 8 15.68 26.70 -40.95
C MET A 8 15.59 25.47 -40.29
N PRO A 9 16.09 25.25 -39.40
CA PRO A 9 16.15 24.11 -38.71
C PRO A 9 15.04 23.95 -37.86
N LEU A 10 14.44 22.99 -37.96
CA LEU A 10 13.52 22.80 -37.27
C LEU A 10 13.85 22.28 -36.09
N ILE A 11 13.63 22.67 -35.18
CA ILE A 11 13.99 22.32 -34.00
C ILE A 11 13.01 21.54 -33.44
N ALA A 12 13.16 20.45 -33.42
CA ALA A 12 12.29 19.65 -32.81
C ALA A 12 12.52 19.70 -31.43
N SER A 13 12.03 20.51 -30.81
CA SER A 13 12.30 20.58 -29.52
C SER A 13 11.84 19.40 -28.90
N GLY A 14 12.49 18.63 -28.58
CA GLY A 14 12.12 17.47 -28.06
C GLY A 14 11.38 17.53 -26.81
N CYS A 15 10.69 16.55 -26.52
CA CYS A 15 10.03 16.50 -25.30
C CYS A 15 10.85 15.78 -24.32
N ALA A 16 12.09 15.86 -24.44
CA ALA A 16 12.95 15.14 -23.55
C ALA A 16 12.72 15.50 -22.12
N ASN A 17 12.33 16.67 -21.86
CA ASN A 17 12.11 17.07 -20.51
C ASN A 17 10.66 17.16 -20.18
N TYR A 18 9.87 16.53 -20.94
CA TYR A 18 8.49 16.63 -20.73
C TYR A 18 8.12 15.91 -19.46
N ALA A 19 7.61 16.61 -18.54
CA ALA A 19 7.24 16.04 -17.27
C ALA A 19 5.85 15.51 -17.43
N PHE A 20 5.71 14.25 -17.28
CA PHE A 20 4.43 13.67 -17.42
C PHE A 20 3.70 13.81 -16.13
N ASN A 21 2.86 14.77 -16.03
CA ASN A 21 2.15 15.01 -14.84
C ASN A 21 0.89 14.22 -14.87
N SER A 22 0.86 13.08 -14.35
CA SER A 22 -0.37 12.33 -14.27
C SER A 22 -0.71 12.20 -12.81
N ASN A 23 -1.89 11.74 -12.53
CA ASN A 23 -2.27 11.48 -11.18
C ASN A 23 -1.57 10.26 -10.65
N LEU A 24 -0.82 9.58 -11.50
CA LEU A 24 -0.10 8.43 -11.07
C LEU A 24 1.30 8.82 -10.77
N ASP A 25 1.44 9.74 -9.84
CA ASP A 25 2.71 10.11 -9.34
C ASP A 25 3.35 8.86 -8.80
N LYS A 26 4.64 8.75 -8.88
CA LYS A 26 5.34 7.58 -8.44
C LYS A 26 5.10 7.28 -6.96
N GLU A 27 5.06 8.30 -6.15
CA GLU A 27 4.80 8.10 -4.74
C GLU A 27 3.41 7.56 -4.49
N ASN A 28 2.42 8.07 -5.18
CA ASN A 28 1.07 7.58 -5.02
C ASN A 28 0.94 6.16 -5.54
N PHE A 29 1.68 5.85 -6.59
CA PHE A 29 1.64 4.52 -7.13
C PHE A 29 2.23 3.52 -6.14
N ASP A 30 3.35 3.85 -5.54
CA ASP A 30 3.99 3.00 -4.56
C ASP A 30 3.09 2.81 -3.35
N GLU A 31 2.45 3.86 -2.90
CA GLU A 31 1.57 3.79 -1.76
C GLU A 31 0.37 2.89 -2.04
N TYR A 32 -0.16 2.97 -3.23
CA TYR A 32 -1.31 2.16 -3.61
C TYR A 32 -0.97 0.67 -3.61
N PHE A 33 0.23 0.31 -4.07
CA PHE A 33 0.61 -1.08 -4.17
C PHE A 33 1.36 -1.62 -2.97
N LYS A 34 1.58 -0.78 -1.97
CA LYS A 34 2.31 -1.19 -0.79
C LYS A 34 1.73 -2.42 -0.09
N PRO A 35 0.41 -2.49 0.10
CA PRO A 35 -0.13 -3.68 0.77
C PRO A 35 0.14 -4.96 -0.01
N GLY A 36 0.19 -4.88 -1.34
CA GLY A 36 0.41 -6.06 -2.15
C GLY A 36 1.79 -6.66 -2.01
N SER A 37 2.74 -5.91 -1.47
CA SER A 37 4.09 -6.42 -1.27
C SER A 37 4.22 -7.19 0.04
N VAL A 38 3.15 -7.24 0.83
CA VAL A 38 3.16 -7.90 2.13
C VAL A 38 2.21 -9.07 2.08
N ARG A 39 2.74 -10.25 2.35
CA ARG A 39 1.93 -11.46 2.31
C ARG A 39 1.37 -11.78 3.69
N ILE A 40 0.16 -12.28 3.74
CA ILE A 40 -0.43 -12.73 5.00
C ILE A 40 -0.07 -14.21 5.15
N TYR A 41 0.57 -14.53 6.25
CA TYR A 41 0.98 -15.90 6.54
C TYR A 41 0.10 -16.51 7.62
N GLU A 42 -0.05 -17.82 7.54
CA GLU A 42 -0.71 -18.56 8.61
C GLU A 42 0.34 -18.93 9.62
N GLN A 43 -0.08 -19.12 10.83
CA GLN A 43 0.83 -19.44 11.92
C GLN A 43 1.67 -20.68 11.62
N ASP A 44 1.06 -21.69 11.03
CA ASP A 44 1.77 -22.93 10.74
C ASP A 44 2.75 -22.78 9.58
N GLU A 45 2.53 -21.84 8.69
CA GLU A 45 3.47 -21.62 7.60
C GLU A 45 4.81 -21.11 8.11
N LEU A 46 4.79 -20.38 9.21
CA LEU A 46 6.00 -19.77 9.73
C LEU A 46 6.97 -20.76 10.33
N ALA A 47 6.49 -21.94 10.68
CA ALA A 47 7.35 -22.94 11.29
C ALA A 47 8.50 -23.31 10.38
N ASP A 48 8.31 -23.22 9.07
CA ASP A 48 9.32 -23.61 8.12
C ASP A 48 10.05 -22.43 7.48
N LEU A 49 9.83 -21.24 8.01
CA LEU A 49 10.43 -20.04 7.43
C LEU A 49 11.33 -19.33 8.41
N ASN A 50 12.30 -18.62 7.87
CA ASN A 50 13.14 -17.77 8.69
C ASN A 50 12.58 -16.38 8.61
N TYR A 51 12.30 -15.77 9.75
CA TYR A 51 11.75 -14.43 9.74
C TYR A 51 12.17 -13.66 10.98
N LEU A 52 12.06 -12.35 10.88
CA LEU A 52 12.28 -11.49 12.01
C LEU A 52 10.96 -10.88 12.40
N TYR A 53 10.71 -10.79 13.68
CA TYR A 53 9.52 -10.15 14.19
C TYR A 53 9.82 -8.65 14.26
N LEU A 54 8.99 -7.84 13.61
CA LEU A 54 9.20 -6.40 13.58
C LEU A 54 8.35 -5.63 14.59
N GLY A 55 7.22 -6.17 14.95
CA GLY A 55 6.34 -5.50 15.92
C GLY A 55 4.90 -5.84 15.69
N THR A 56 4.05 -5.37 16.58
CA THR A 56 2.61 -5.57 16.44
C THR A 56 2.04 -4.50 15.54
N ILE A 57 0.98 -4.85 14.84
CA ILE A 57 0.30 -3.92 13.97
C ILE A 57 -1.19 -4.09 14.12
N GLU A 58 -1.92 -3.08 13.72
CA GLU A 58 -3.37 -3.19 13.59
C GLU A 58 -3.77 -2.45 12.34
N GLY A 59 -4.88 -2.85 11.81
CA GLY A 59 -5.51 -2.13 10.71
C GLY A 59 -6.98 -2.02 11.02
N GLU A 60 -7.62 -0.95 10.57
CA GLU A 60 -9.02 -0.78 10.86
C GLU A 60 -9.81 -0.40 9.63
N SER A 61 -11.10 -0.70 9.67
CA SER A 61 -12.06 -0.27 8.67
C SER A 61 -13.18 0.39 9.46
N CYS A 62 -13.51 1.61 9.13
CA CYS A 62 -14.43 2.42 9.92
C CYS A 62 -15.56 2.96 9.06
N GLN A 63 -16.76 2.90 9.59
CA GLN A 63 -17.90 3.55 8.99
C GLN A 63 -18.20 4.75 9.88
N ALA A 64 -17.87 5.94 9.42
CA ALA A 64 -18.03 7.14 10.24
C ALA A 64 -19.47 7.61 10.27
N ASP A 65 -20.21 7.39 9.20
CA ASP A 65 -21.63 7.75 9.20
C ASP A 65 -22.40 6.73 8.36
N ALA A 66 -23.72 6.79 8.45
CA ALA A 66 -24.55 5.79 7.83
C ALA A 66 -24.50 5.77 6.30
N ASN A 67 -23.99 6.83 5.70
CA ASN A 67 -23.89 6.89 4.25
C ASN A 67 -22.64 6.22 3.71
N GLN A 68 -21.72 5.85 4.58
CA GLN A 68 -20.48 5.21 4.17
C GLN A 68 -20.66 3.70 4.14
N PRO A 69 -19.79 3.01 3.41
CA PRO A 69 -19.89 1.55 3.37
C PRO A 69 -19.65 0.93 4.73
N VAL A 70 -20.25 -0.21 4.94
CA VAL A 70 -20.09 -0.95 6.17
C VAL A 70 -18.63 -1.42 6.25
N PRO A 71 -18.00 -1.36 7.40
CA PRO A 71 -16.61 -1.79 7.52
C PRO A 71 -16.48 -3.29 7.34
N ASN A 72 -15.31 -3.71 6.91
CA ASN A 72 -15.09 -5.14 6.69
C ASN A 72 -13.66 -5.52 7.06
N ALA A 73 -13.46 -6.79 7.32
CA ALA A 73 -12.15 -7.29 7.72
C ALA A 73 -11.14 -7.22 6.58
N GLY A 74 -11.59 -7.32 5.35
CA GLY A 74 -10.69 -7.24 4.21
C GLY A 74 -9.96 -5.91 4.14
N ASP A 75 -10.70 -4.82 4.34
CA ASP A 75 -10.09 -3.49 4.34
C ASP A 75 -9.18 -3.30 5.54
N ALA A 76 -9.59 -3.83 6.69
CA ALA A 76 -8.77 -3.72 7.89
C ALA A 76 -7.45 -4.49 7.71
N ARG A 77 -7.50 -5.66 7.09
CA ARG A 77 -6.28 -6.42 6.84
C ARG A 77 -5.40 -5.71 5.82
N THR A 78 -5.99 -5.06 4.84
CA THR A 78 -5.21 -4.32 3.85
C THR A 78 -4.45 -3.18 4.52
N LEU A 79 -5.09 -2.47 5.43
CA LEU A 79 -4.42 -1.40 6.15
C LEU A 79 -3.31 -1.96 7.04
N ALA A 80 -3.55 -3.09 7.67
CA ALA A 80 -2.53 -3.73 8.49
C ALA A 80 -1.31 -4.09 7.64
N ARG A 81 -1.55 -4.60 6.43
CA ARG A 81 -0.45 -4.93 5.51
C ARG A 81 0.34 -3.68 5.13
N ARG A 82 -0.35 -2.57 4.90
CA ARG A 82 0.32 -1.33 4.57
C ARG A 82 1.21 -0.89 5.73
N ARG A 83 0.71 -0.99 6.95
CA ARG A 83 1.48 -0.61 8.12
C ARG A 83 2.70 -1.49 8.31
N ALA A 84 2.57 -2.78 7.99
CA ALA A 84 3.70 -3.67 8.04
C ALA A 84 4.75 -3.27 7.00
N ALA A 85 4.32 -2.90 5.80
CA ALA A 85 5.24 -2.45 4.77
C ALA A 85 5.98 -1.20 5.22
N ASP A 86 5.29 -0.29 5.92
CA ASP A 86 5.91 0.92 6.43
C ASP A 86 6.99 0.62 7.46
N MET A 87 6.90 -0.52 8.12
CA MET A 87 7.91 -0.95 9.08
C MET A 87 9.04 -1.73 8.43
N GLY A 88 9.00 -1.85 7.12
CA GLY A 88 10.00 -2.64 6.40
C GLY A 88 9.66 -4.11 6.29
N GLY A 89 8.45 -4.49 6.62
CA GLY A 89 8.05 -5.89 6.60
C GLY A 89 7.58 -6.34 5.23
N ASN A 90 7.63 -7.62 5.01
CA ASN A 90 7.09 -8.24 3.81
C ASN A 90 6.09 -9.33 4.16
N GLY A 91 5.76 -9.46 5.43
CA GLY A 91 4.78 -10.45 5.86
C GLY A 91 4.05 -10.00 7.10
N VAL A 92 2.87 -10.54 7.30
CA VAL A 92 2.09 -10.31 8.52
C VAL A 92 1.40 -11.59 8.91
N ILE A 93 1.14 -11.71 10.20
CA ILE A 93 0.22 -12.70 10.70
C ILE A 93 -0.93 -11.91 11.27
N ILE A 94 -2.13 -12.25 10.89
CA ILE A 94 -3.32 -11.62 11.45
C ILE A 94 -3.83 -12.56 12.54
N ASP A 95 -3.74 -12.09 13.77
CA ASP A 95 -4.15 -12.92 14.91
C ASP A 95 -5.66 -12.96 15.06
N LYS A 96 -6.30 -11.82 14.91
CA LYS A 96 -7.76 -11.79 14.96
C LYS A 96 -8.27 -10.46 14.47
N CYS A 97 -9.52 -10.46 14.04
CA CYS A 97 -10.24 -9.24 13.68
C CYS A 97 -11.48 -9.17 14.57
N ALA A 98 -11.74 -8.01 15.11
CA ALA A 98 -12.87 -7.81 16.00
C ALA A 98 -13.74 -6.67 15.52
N GLU A 99 -15.04 -6.75 15.79
CA GLU A 99 -15.96 -5.70 15.41
C GLU A 99 -16.36 -4.90 16.62
N PHE A 100 -16.48 -3.62 16.43
CA PHE A 100 -16.90 -2.72 17.49
C PHE A 100 -18.00 -1.81 16.97
N SER A 101 -18.87 -1.37 17.87
CA SER A 101 -19.94 -0.45 17.51
C SER A 101 -19.85 0.77 18.41
N ASP A 102 -20.32 1.90 17.88
CA ASP A 102 -20.43 3.13 18.67
C ASP A 102 -19.12 3.56 19.32
N THR A 103 -18.02 3.39 18.61
CA THR A 103 -16.74 3.90 19.10
C THR A 103 -16.62 5.36 18.68
N PRO A 104 -15.78 6.13 19.35
CA PRO A 104 -15.58 7.52 18.94
C PRO A 104 -15.13 7.61 17.49
N GLY A 105 -15.89 8.32 16.69
CA GLY A 105 -15.55 8.51 15.29
C GLY A 105 -16.06 7.44 14.35
N CYS A 106 -16.56 6.32 14.86
CA CYS A 106 -17.04 5.24 14.00
C CYS A 106 -18.36 4.69 14.51
N LEU A 107 -19.35 4.62 13.63
CA LEU A 107 -20.59 3.95 13.99
C LEU A 107 -20.33 2.46 14.12
N ARG A 108 -19.47 1.94 13.22
CA ARG A 108 -19.06 0.57 13.24
C ARG A 108 -17.62 0.53 12.85
N GLN A 109 -16.88 -0.41 13.38
CA GLN A 109 -15.46 -0.51 13.09
C GLN A 109 -15.03 -1.95 13.18
N VAL A 110 -14.15 -2.35 12.28
CA VAL A 110 -13.49 -3.64 12.34
C VAL A 110 -12.02 -3.36 12.52
N ILE A 111 -11.40 -4.00 13.50
CA ILE A 111 -9.97 -3.85 13.73
C ILE A 111 -9.34 -5.23 13.64
N CYS A 112 -8.30 -5.34 12.83
CA CYS A 112 -7.54 -6.57 12.72
C CYS A 112 -6.22 -6.37 13.43
N TYR A 113 -5.85 -7.29 14.29
CA TYR A 113 -4.63 -7.23 15.07
C TYR A 113 -3.67 -8.29 14.60
N GLY A 114 -2.42 -7.95 14.51
CA GLY A 114 -1.45 -8.91 14.05
C GLY A 114 -0.02 -8.49 14.32
N GLN A 115 0.88 -9.12 13.60
CA GLN A 115 2.31 -8.90 13.77
C GLN A 115 2.94 -8.69 12.41
N ALA A 116 3.88 -7.75 12.35
CA ALA A 116 4.63 -7.49 11.13
C ALA A 116 5.92 -8.30 11.16
N LEU A 117 6.26 -8.88 10.04
CA LEU A 117 7.39 -9.78 9.93
C LEU A 117 8.25 -9.43 8.72
N LYS A 118 9.52 -9.77 8.81
CA LYS A 118 10.40 -9.72 7.66
C LYS A 118 10.83 -11.15 7.41
N VAL A 119 10.26 -11.74 6.38
CA VAL A 119 10.52 -13.13 6.04
C VAL A 119 11.64 -13.18 5.04
N ALA A 120 12.61 -14.07 5.25
CA ALA A 120 13.72 -14.22 4.34
C ALA A 120 13.24 -14.77 3.03
N GLU A 121 13.82 -14.26 1.94
CA GLU A 121 13.41 -14.75 0.66
C GLU A 121 14.00 -16.10 0.44
N GLU A 122 13.18 -16.99 -0.12
CA GLU A 122 13.67 -18.27 -0.40
C GLU A 122 14.23 -18.24 -1.77
N LYS A 123 15.31 -18.86 -2.00
CA LYS A 123 15.88 -18.87 -3.31
C LYS A 123 15.54 -20.04 -4.09
#